data_9de647115cfb1b0f4912789077512236
#
_entry.id   9de647115cfb1b0f4912789077512236
#
_cell.length_a   1.000
_cell.length_b   1.000
_cell.length_c   1.000
_cell.angle_alpha   90.00
_cell.angle_beta   90.00
_cell.angle_gamma   90.00
#
_symmetry.space_group_name_H-M   'P 1'
#
loop_
_entity.id
_entity.type
_entity.pdbx_description
1 polymer ?
#
loop_
_entity_poly.entity_id
_entity_poly.type
_entity_poly.pdbx_seq_one_letter_code
_entity_poly.pdbx_strand_id
1 'polypeptide(L)'
;MCPACSFAAGEDFDSLDLTFDERQDIEERLKEDGLLRVFRTSPPSWLAFHAAEVCGQERDLSARELGDLCLRASWVCRKEREQPFESTFQLRAVRYFMRALREERLHGRELSVTTYLVGELNRRLGNHREALNWYVNAERTLRTGSGLAWLDRLISQQSKLAREQAA
;
A
#
# COMPACT_ATOMS: atom_id res chain seq x y z
N MET A 1 -9.54 11.16 8.94
CA MET A 1 -10.58 11.45 7.92
C MET A 1 -11.56 12.46 8.48
N CYS A 2 -11.87 13.51 7.72
CA CYS A 2 -12.84 14.54 8.09
C CYS A 2 -14.26 13.95 8.12
N PRO A 3 -15.04 14.12 9.21
CA PRO A 3 -16.38 13.56 9.28
C PRO A 3 -17.40 14.26 8.37
N ALA A 4 -17.11 15.50 7.92
CA ALA A 4 -18.03 16.27 7.08
C ALA A 4 -17.88 15.96 5.58
N CYS A 5 -16.64 15.90 5.06
CA CYS A 5 -16.36 15.75 3.63
C CYS A 5 -15.54 14.49 3.28
N SER A 6 -15.21 13.66 4.26
CA SER A 6 -14.37 12.45 4.11
C SER A 6 -12.92 12.70 3.68
N PHE A 7 -12.47 13.95 3.58
CA PHE A 7 -11.08 14.26 3.27
C PHE A 7 -10.12 13.56 4.24
N ALA A 8 -9.07 12.96 3.73
CA ALA A 8 -8.04 12.31 4.52
C ALA A 8 -6.67 12.46 3.84
N ALA A 9 -5.62 12.55 4.64
CA ALA A 9 -4.24 12.59 4.17
C ALA A 9 -3.36 11.69 5.05
N GLY A 10 -2.23 11.25 4.51
CA GLY A 10 -1.22 10.50 5.25
C GLY A 10 -0.27 11.40 6.05
N GLU A 11 -0.35 12.70 5.86
CA GLU A 11 0.47 13.77 6.43
C GLU A 11 -0.36 14.71 7.30
N ASP A 12 0.28 15.66 7.95
CA ASP A 12 -0.38 16.66 8.79
C ASP A 12 -1.22 17.61 7.91
N PHE A 13 -2.48 17.83 8.29
CA PHE A 13 -3.40 18.71 7.56
C PHE A 13 -2.91 20.16 7.49
N ASP A 14 -2.19 20.64 8.51
CA ASP A 14 -1.66 22.00 8.56
C ASP A 14 -0.54 22.25 7.55
N SER A 15 0.07 21.18 7.03
CA SER A 15 1.12 21.24 6.01
C SER A 15 0.59 21.18 4.57
N LEU A 16 -0.73 20.98 4.39
CA LEU A 16 -1.35 20.82 3.08
C LEU A 16 -1.74 22.17 2.48
N ASP A 17 -1.03 22.57 1.45
CA ASP A 17 -1.41 23.74 0.63
C ASP A 17 -2.15 23.25 -0.63
N LEU A 18 -3.48 23.22 -0.56
CA LEU A 18 -4.34 22.81 -1.65
C LEU A 18 -4.88 24.04 -2.38
N THR A 19 -4.72 24.08 -3.69
CA THR A 19 -5.36 25.04 -4.56
C THR A 19 -6.89 24.89 -4.54
N PHE A 20 -7.60 25.89 -5.06
CA PHE A 20 -9.07 25.82 -5.14
C PHE A 20 -9.53 24.67 -6.05
N ASP A 21 -8.88 24.49 -7.19
CA ASP A 21 -9.22 23.45 -8.18
C ASP A 21 -8.98 22.05 -7.60
N GLU A 22 -7.82 21.82 -6.97
CA GLU A 22 -7.54 20.54 -6.29
C GLU A 22 -8.56 20.20 -5.21
N ARG A 23 -9.02 21.20 -4.46
CA ARG A 23 -10.09 20.99 -3.43
C ARG A 23 -11.38 20.54 -4.08
N GLN A 24 -11.76 21.17 -5.19
CA GLN A 24 -12.99 20.85 -5.91
C GLN A 24 -12.92 19.43 -6.50
N ASP A 25 -11.83 19.08 -7.16
CA ASP A 25 -11.62 17.76 -7.76
C ASP A 25 -11.65 16.65 -6.68
N ILE A 26 -10.96 16.86 -5.57
CA ILE A 26 -10.99 15.93 -4.42
C ILE A 26 -12.41 15.79 -3.89
N GLU A 27 -13.14 16.89 -3.71
CA GLU A 27 -14.51 16.87 -3.15
C GLU A 27 -15.46 16.09 -4.07
N GLU A 28 -15.40 16.30 -5.37
CA GLU A 28 -16.19 15.56 -6.35
C GLU A 28 -15.84 14.07 -6.33
N ARG A 29 -14.55 13.75 -6.33
CA ARG A 29 -14.07 12.37 -6.29
C ARG A 29 -14.51 11.61 -5.03
N LEU A 30 -14.45 12.26 -3.87
CA LEU A 30 -14.91 11.68 -2.61
C LEU A 30 -16.42 11.45 -2.57
N LYS A 31 -17.23 12.33 -3.19
CA LYS A 31 -18.68 12.15 -3.29
C LYS A 31 -19.07 10.98 -4.19
N GLU A 32 -18.29 10.73 -5.23
CA GLU A 32 -18.54 9.64 -6.19
C GLU A 32 -18.07 8.27 -5.69
N ASP A 33 -17.14 8.22 -4.72
CA ASP A 33 -16.55 6.96 -4.26
C ASP A 33 -17.58 6.05 -3.58
N GLY A 34 -17.69 4.82 -4.11
CA GLY A 34 -18.69 3.86 -3.67
C GLY A 34 -18.51 3.38 -2.24
N LEU A 35 -17.27 3.19 -1.78
CA LEU A 35 -16.98 2.74 -0.41
C LEU A 35 -17.26 3.85 0.60
N LEU A 36 -16.86 5.08 0.31
CA LEU A 36 -17.16 6.23 1.18
C LEU A 36 -18.65 6.48 1.31
N ARG A 37 -19.42 6.26 0.25
CA ARG A 37 -20.89 6.37 0.30
C ARG A 37 -21.53 5.29 1.13
N VAL A 38 -21.13 4.04 0.95
CA VAL A 38 -21.68 2.87 1.68
C VAL A 38 -21.41 2.95 3.17
N PHE A 39 -20.19 3.33 3.55
CA PHE A 39 -19.77 3.37 4.95
C PHE A 39 -19.91 4.75 5.62
N ARG A 40 -20.66 5.66 5.04
CA ARG A 40 -20.80 7.04 5.54
C ARG A 40 -21.32 7.14 6.98
N THR A 41 -22.25 6.28 7.37
CA THR A 41 -22.90 6.32 8.70
C THR A 41 -22.16 5.53 9.76
N SER A 42 -21.38 4.53 9.34
CA SER A 42 -20.61 3.67 10.24
C SER A 42 -19.27 3.33 9.58
N PRO A 43 -18.31 4.27 9.57
CA PRO A 43 -17.04 4.08 8.89
C PRO A 43 -16.16 3.08 9.64
N PRO A 44 -15.73 1.99 9.00
CA PRO A 44 -14.69 1.12 9.54
C PRO A 44 -13.34 1.85 9.57
N SER A 45 -12.43 1.40 10.45
CA SER A 45 -11.16 2.11 10.66
C SER A 45 -10.27 2.17 9.40
N TRP A 46 -10.37 1.19 8.52
CA TRP A 46 -9.62 1.16 7.25
C TRP A 46 -10.10 2.20 6.23
N LEU A 47 -11.32 2.71 6.37
CA LEU A 47 -11.91 3.66 5.42
C LEU A 47 -11.12 4.98 5.34
N ALA A 48 -10.47 5.39 6.45
CA ALA A 48 -9.62 6.58 6.47
C ALA A 48 -8.41 6.45 5.53
N PHE A 49 -7.82 5.26 5.43
CA PHE A 49 -6.71 5.00 4.50
C PHE A 49 -7.18 4.95 3.04
N HIS A 50 -8.39 4.42 2.80
CA HIS A 50 -9.01 4.46 1.48
C HIS A 50 -9.31 5.90 1.05
N ALA A 51 -9.88 6.71 1.93
CA ALA A 51 -10.12 8.12 1.66
C ALA A 51 -8.80 8.88 1.37
N ALA A 52 -7.73 8.59 2.13
CA ALA A 52 -6.41 9.16 1.89
C ALA A 52 -5.82 8.72 0.53
N GLU A 53 -6.06 7.47 0.11
CA GLU A 53 -5.66 6.99 -1.22
C GLU A 53 -6.42 7.73 -2.33
N VAL A 54 -7.72 7.92 -2.20
CA VAL A 54 -8.54 8.68 -3.17
C VAL A 54 -8.05 10.12 -3.26
N CYS A 55 -7.88 10.81 -2.13
CA CYS A 55 -7.32 12.17 -2.11
C CYS A 55 -5.90 12.24 -2.69
N GLY A 56 -5.09 11.21 -2.39
CA GLY A 56 -3.70 11.12 -2.86
C GLY A 56 -3.59 10.93 -4.37
N GLN A 57 -4.55 10.26 -5.00
CA GLN A 57 -4.61 10.13 -6.45
C GLN A 57 -4.84 11.49 -7.13
N GLU A 58 -5.76 12.30 -6.62
CA GLU A 58 -6.05 13.64 -7.14
C GLU A 58 -4.90 14.65 -6.87
N ARG A 59 -4.04 14.35 -5.91
CA ARG A 59 -2.85 15.14 -5.55
C ARG A 59 -1.56 14.60 -6.16
N ASP A 60 -1.65 13.69 -7.12
CA ASP A 60 -0.50 13.08 -7.79
C ASP A 60 0.55 12.49 -6.84
N LEU A 61 0.11 11.90 -5.71
CA LEU A 61 1.03 11.17 -4.84
C LEU A 61 1.74 10.07 -5.64
N SER A 62 2.99 9.83 -5.30
CA SER A 62 3.77 8.76 -5.92
C SER A 62 3.10 7.39 -5.76
N ALA A 63 3.35 6.48 -6.70
CA ALA A 63 2.81 5.13 -6.60
C ALA A 63 3.30 4.43 -5.32
N ARG A 64 4.51 4.76 -4.86
CA ARG A 64 5.04 4.24 -3.60
C ARG A 64 4.20 4.67 -2.39
N GLU A 65 3.82 5.94 -2.31
CA GLU A 65 2.98 6.48 -1.22
C GLU A 65 1.56 5.90 -1.25
N LEU A 66 0.95 5.83 -2.44
CA LEU A 66 -0.37 5.19 -2.62
C LEU A 66 -0.34 3.71 -2.22
N GLY A 67 0.75 3.00 -2.54
CA GLY A 67 0.99 1.63 -2.11
C GLY A 67 1.04 1.49 -0.59
N ASP A 68 1.69 2.41 0.10
CA ASP A 68 1.77 2.43 1.56
C ASP A 68 0.41 2.68 2.22
N LEU A 69 -0.43 3.54 1.66
CA LEU A 69 -1.80 3.75 2.15
C LEU A 69 -2.62 2.46 2.06
N CYS A 70 -2.59 1.78 0.90
CA CYS A 70 -3.26 0.49 0.72
C CYS A 70 -2.70 -0.60 1.64
N LEU A 71 -1.38 -0.65 1.84
CA LEU A 71 -0.75 -1.60 2.76
C LEU A 71 -1.24 -1.38 4.20
N ARG A 72 -1.29 -0.14 4.68
CA ARG A 72 -1.82 0.21 6.01
C ARG A 72 -3.29 -0.15 6.13
N ALA A 73 -4.11 0.14 5.12
CA ALA A 73 -5.51 -0.29 5.08
C ALA A 73 -5.64 -1.81 5.25
N SER A 74 -4.81 -2.59 4.55
CA SER A 74 -4.82 -4.07 4.67
C SER A 74 -4.47 -4.56 6.06
N TRP A 75 -3.56 -3.88 6.79
CA TRP A 75 -3.23 -4.24 8.16
C TRP A 75 -4.39 -3.98 9.12
N VAL A 76 -5.12 -2.88 8.93
CA VAL A 76 -6.31 -2.56 9.72
C VAL A 76 -7.41 -3.59 9.45
N CYS A 77 -7.69 -3.90 8.17
CA CYS A 77 -8.64 -4.95 7.80
C CYS A 77 -8.32 -6.28 8.46
N ARG A 78 -7.05 -6.68 8.49
CA ARG A 78 -6.62 -7.91 9.17
C ARG A 78 -6.92 -7.88 10.66
N LYS A 79 -6.59 -6.78 11.34
CA LYS A 79 -6.87 -6.60 12.76
C LYS A 79 -8.36 -6.67 13.07
N GLU A 80 -9.19 -6.14 12.18
CA GLU A 80 -10.67 -6.13 12.30
C GLU A 80 -11.32 -7.40 11.71
N ARG A 81 -10.54 -8.33 11.15
CA ARG A 81 -11.01 -9.58 10.50
C ARG A 81 -11.88 -9.36 9.27
N GLU A 82 -11.66 -8.28 8.58
CA GLU A 82 -12.34 -7.89 7.34
C GLU A 82 -11.63 -8.48 6.10
N GLN A 83 -11.63 -9.80 5.98
CA GLN A 83 -10.87 -10.56 4.97
C GLN A 83 -11.09 -10.11 3.52
N PRO A 84 -12.31 -9.85 3.03
CA PRO A 84 -12.52 -9.43 1.64
C PRO A 84 -11.82 -8.09 1.34
N PHE A 85 -11.88 -7.15 2.29
CA PHE A 85 -11.24 -5.85 2.16
C PHE A 85 -9.71 -5.95 2.33
N GLU A 86 -9.22 -6.82 3.22
CA GLU A 86 -7.79 -7.08 3.35
C GLU A 86 -7.17 -7.49 2.02
N SER A 87 -7.74 -8.50 1.36
CA SER A 87 -7.25 -9.00 0.07
C SER A 87 -7.33 -7.93 -1.03
N THR A 88 -8.41 -7.15 -1.04
CA THR A 88 -8.59 -6.05 -1.99
C THR A 88 -7.49 -5.00 -1.85
N PHE A 89 -7.21 -4.56 -0.62
CA PHE A 89 -6.15 -3.57 -0.37
C PHE A 89 -4.75 -4.15 -0.61
N GLN A 90 -4.51 -5.43 -0.33
CA GLN A 90 -3.26 -6.10 -0.69
C GLN A 90 -3.02 -6.11 -2.20
N LEU A 91 -4.03 -6.43 -3.01
CA LEU A 91 -3.94 -6.40 -4.47
C LEU A 91 -3.67 -4.98 -5.00
N ARG A 92 -4.33 -3.96 -4.43
CA ARG A 92 -4.08 -2.56 -4.79
C ARG A 92 -2.65 -2.15 -4.44
N ALA A 93 -2.17 -2.49 -3.24
CA ALA A 93 -0.80 -2.24 -2.82
C ALA A 93 0.23 -2.89 -3.75
N VAL A 94 0.04 -4.15 -4.15
CA VAL A 94 0.91 -4.82 -5.14
C VAL A 94 0.96 -4.03 -6.44
N ARG A 95 -0.18 -3.59 -6.97
CA ARG A 95 -0.23 -2.82 -8.24
C ARG A 95 0.55 -1.51 -8.13
N TYR A 96 0.36 -0.78 -7.04
CA TYR A 96 1.07 0.48 -6.80
C TYR A 96 2.57 0.26 -6.61
N PHE A 97 3.00 -0.69 -5.79
CA PHE A 97 4.43 -0.96 -5.61
C PHE A 97 5.09 -1.46 -6.90
N MET A 98 4.41 -2.26 -7.71
CA MET A 98 4.92 -2.66 -9.01
C MET A 98 5.01 -1.48 -9.98
N ARG A 99 4.09 -0.51 -9.91
CA ARG A 99 4.18 0.75 -10.66
C ARG A 99 5.37 1.57 -10.20
N ALA A 100 5.54 1.75 -8.88
CA ALA A 100 6.67 2.45 -8.30
C ALA A 100 8.03 1.85 -8.75
N LEU A 101 8.17 0.53 -8.72
CA LEU A 101 9.38 -0.17 -9.17
C LEU A 101 9.70 0.03 -10.66
N ARG A 102 8.68 0.31 -11.50
CA ARG A 102 8.87 0.54 -12.94
C ARG A 102 9.10 2.00 -13.28
N GLU A 103 8.42 2.91 -12.61
CA GLU A 103 8.26 4.32 -13.03
C GLU A 103 9.05 5.28 -12.14
N GLU A 104 9.29 4.91 -10.89
CA GLU A 104 9.99 5.74 -9.91
C GLU A 104 11.46 5.32 -9.79
N ARG A 105 12.35 6.29 -9.55
CA ARG A 105 13.78 6.01 -9.36
C ARG A 105 14.06 5.63 -7.91
N LEU A 106 13.56 4.47 -7.48
CA LEU A 106 13.80 3.96 -6.14
C LEU A 106 15.25 3.46 -5.99
N HIS A 107 15.90 3.75 -4.87
CA HIS A 107 17.26 3.28 -4.61
C HIS A 107 17.44 2.80 -3.16
N GLY A 108 18.54 2.08 -2.95
CA GLY A 108 19.00 1.68 -1.62
C GLY A 108 17.89 0.98 -0.81
N ARG A 109 17.61 1.52 0.37
CA ARG A 109 16.62 0.98 1.29
C ARG A 109 15.22 0.92 0.69
N GLU A 110 14.82 1.98 0.02
CA GLU A 110 13.47 2.10 -0.53
C GLU A 110 13.20 1.06 -1.61
N LEU A 111 14.13 0.89 -2.55
CA LEU A 111 14.07 -0.16 -3.58
C LEU A 111 13.97 -1.55 -2.94
N SER A 112 14.83 -1.86 -1.97
CA SER A 112 14.86 -3.20 -1.36
C SER A 112 13.59 -3.49 -0.56
N VAL A 113 13.09 -2.53 0.20
CA VAL A 113 11.86 -2.68 0.98
C VAL A 113 10.65 -2.83 0.06
N THR A 114 10.52 -1.99 -0.97
CA THR A 114 9.41 -2.07 -1.92
C THR A 114 9.39 -3.41 -2.66
N THR A 115 10.57 -3.89 -3.10
CA THR A 115 10.69 -5.19 -3.76
C THR A 115 10.27 -6.33 -2.82
N TYR A 116 10.71 -6.30 -1.56
CA TYR A 116 10.29 -7.27 -0.54
C TYR A 116 8.77 -7.23 -0.28
N LEU A 117 8.18 -6.04 -0.17
CA LEU A 117 6.74 -5.88 0.08
C LEU A 117 5.89 -6.50 -1.03
N VAL A 118 6.30 -6.39 -2.30
CA VAL A 118 5.61 -7.09 -3.39
C VAL A 118 5.65 -8.60 -3.18
N GLY A 119 6.78 -9.16 -2.77
CA GLY A 119 6.91 -10.58 -2.44
C GLY A 119 6.01 -11.01 -1.28
N GLU A 120 6.04 -10.26 -0.18
CA GLU A 120 5.24 -10.58 1.01
C GLU A 120 3.73 -10.48 0.75
N LEU A 121 3.29 -9.48 0.00
CA LEU A 121 1.89 -9.35 -0.39
C LEU A 121 1.44 -10.50 -1.29
N ASN A 122 2.25 -10.91 -2.26
CA ASN A 122 1.96 -12.08 -3.09
C ASN A 122 1.85 -13.36 -2.26
N ARG A 123 2.75 -13.56 -1.29
CA ARG A 123 2.68 -14.70 -0.37
C ARG A 123 1.36 -14.72 0.40
N ARG A 124 0.94 -13.58 0.92
CA ARG A 124 -0.33 -13.44 1.67
C ARG A 124 -1.58 -13.65 0.82
N LEU A 125 -1.50 -13.32 -0.46
CA LEU A 125 -2.54 -13.56 -1.45
C LEU A 125 -2.56 -15.01 -1.98
N GLY A 126 -1.64 -15.88 -1.50
CA GLY A 126 -1.53 -17.27 -1.93
C GLY A 126 -0.71 -17.47 -3.21
N ASN A 127 -0.13 -16.41 -3.77
CA ASN A 127 0.69 -16.46 -4.98
C ASN A 127 2.16 -16.86 -4.62
N HIS A 128 2.34 -18.04 -4.02
CA HIS A 128 3.62 -18.42 -3.39
C HIS A 128 4.79 -18.48 -4.37
N ARG A 129 4.57 -18.96 -5.61
CA ARG A 129 5.62 -18.99 -6.65
C ARG A 129 6.09 -17.61 -7.03
N GLU A 130 5.15 -16.68 -7.20
CA GLU A 130 5.46 -15.29 -7.52
C GLU A 130 6.17 -14.61 -6.35
N ALA A 131 5.74 -14.87 -5.11
CA ALA A 131 6.40 -14.38 -3.91
C ALA A 131 7.88 -14.80 -3.85
N LEU A 132 8.20 -16.05 -4.18
CA LEU A 132 9.58 -16.53 -4.21
C LEU A 132 10.45 -15.81 -5.25
N ASN A 133 9.90 -15.52 -6.43
CA ASN A 133 10.60 -14.73 -7.45
C ASN A 133 10.91 -13.31 -6.93
N TRP A 134 9.96 -12.68 -6.26
CA TRP A 134 10.15 -11.34 -5.69
C TRP A 134 11.16 -11.35 -4.53
N TYR A 135 11.19 -12.37 -3.69
CA TYR A 135 12.20 -12.49 -2.63
C TYR A 135 13.62 -12.63 -3.20
N VAL A 136 13.81 -13.39 -4.27
CA VAL A 136 15.10 -13.45 -4.97
C VAL A 136 15.51 -12.08 -5.51
N ASN A 137 14.58 -11.32 -6.06
CA ASN A 137 14.85 -9.95 -6.51
C ASN A 137 15.20 -9.03 -5.35
N ALA A 138 14.50 -9.13 -4.21
CA ALA A 138 14.80 -8.35 -3.01
C ALA A 138 16.21 -8.66 -2.46
N GLU A 139 16.63 -9.93 -2.43
CA GLU A 139 18.00 -10.31 -2.06
C GLU A 139 19.06 -9.66 -2.97
N ARG A 140 18.79 -9.58 -4.28
CA ARG A 140 19.70 -8.91 -5.23
C ARG A 140 19.84 -7.42 -4.91
N THR A 141 18.73 -6.73 -4.64
CA THR A 141 18.76 -5.29 -4.31
C THR A 141 19.50 -5.02 -3.00
N LEU A 142 19.43 -5.94 -2.02
CA LEU A 142 20.18 -5.84 -0.77
C LEU A 142 21.69 -5.93 -0.99
N ARG A 143 22.14 -6.84 -1.84
CA ARG A 143 23.58 -7.04 -2.14
C ARG A 143 24.20 -5.84 -2.86
N THR A 144 23.40 -5.11 -3.63
CA THR A 144 23.88 -3.99 -4.44
C THR A 144 23.83 -2.63 -3.74
N GLY A 145 23.18 -2.50 -2.56
CA GLY A 145 23.09 -1.12 -2.07
C GLY A 145 22.62 -0.84 -0.66
N SER A 146 21.98 -1.74 0.07
CA SER A 146 21.32 -1.30 1.32
C SER A 146 21.86 -1.90 2.61
N GLY A 147 22.49 -3.08 2.56
CA GLY A 147 23.06 -3.74 3.74
C GLY A 147 22.11 -3.94 4.92
N LEU A 148 20.79 -4.06 4.68
CA LEU A 148 19.76 -4.12 5.72
C LEU A 148 19.66 -5.55 6.29
N ALA A 149 20.46 -5.88 7.27
CA ALA A 149 20.52 -7.21 7.89
C ALA A 149 19.16 -7.69 8.45
N TRP A 150 18.30 -6.80 8.90
CA TRP A 150 16.96 -7.14 9.35
C TRP A 150 16.07 -7.60 8.19
N LEU A 151 16.18 -6.98 7.02
CA LEU A 151 15.40 -7.31 5.84
C LEU A 151 15.87 -8.63 5.23
N ASP A 152 17.17 -8.90 5.22
CA ASP A 152 17.75 -10.18 4.80
C ASP A 152 17.19 -11.34 5.63
N ARG A 153 17.14 -11.18 6.95
CA ARG A 153 16.50 -12.18 7.85
C ARG A 153 15.03 -12.39 7.54
N LEU A 154 14.28 -11.31 7.30
CA LEU A 154 12.86 -11.42 6.94
C LEU A 154 12.67 -12.16 5.62
N ILE A 155 13.43 -11.81 4.58
CA ILE A 155 13.36 -12.48 3.27
C ILE A 155 13.63 -13.98 3.43
N SER A 156 14.67 -14.36 4.16
CA SER A 156 15.01 -15.75 4.40
C SER A 156 13.87 -16.50 5.10
N GLN A 157 13.29 -15.92 6.13
CA GLN A 157 12.17 -16.49 6.88
C GLN A 157 10.91 -16.64 6.01
N GLN A 158 10.53 -15.58 5.28
CA GLN A 158 9.32 -15.60 4.46
C GLN A 158 9.47 -16.48 3.22
N SER A 159 10.67 -16.58 2.65
CA SER A 159 10.97 -17.53 1.57
C SER A 159 10.77 -18.99 2.00
N LYS A 160 11.17 -19.34 3.24
CA LYS A 160 10.94 -20.68 3.77
C LYS A 160 9.43 -20.97 3.87
N LEU A 161 8.66 -20.06 4.47
CA LEU A 161 7.20 -20.20 4.58
C LEU A 161 6.52 -20.32 3.21
N ALA A 162 6.94 -19.51 2.22
CA ALA A 162 6.39 -19.57 0.88
C ALA A 162 6.66 -20.92 0.19
N ARG A 163 7.83 -21.53 0.40
CA ARG A 163 8.15 -22.86 -0.14
C ARG A 163 7.29 -23.95 0.49
N GLU A 164 7.10 -23.89 1.81
CA GLU A 164 6.24 -24.84 2.54
C GLU A 164 4.77 -24.76 2.10
N GLN A 165 4.31 -23.58 1.71
CA GLN A 165 2.93 -23.33 1.24
C GLN A 165 2.75 -23.60 -0.27
N ALA A 166 3.83 -23.68 -1.03
CA ALA A 166 3.81 -23.94 -2.48
C ALA A 166 3.91 -25.44 -2.82
N ALA A 167 4.27 -26.29 -1.83
CA ALA A 167 4.38 -27.73 -1.95
C ALA A 167 3.02 -28.43 -1.84
#